data_8c52a338abbc924c3980ba93f6b39f84
#
_entry.id   8c52a338abbc924c3980ba93f6b39f84
#
_cell.length_a   1.000
_cell.length_b   1.000
_cell.length_c   1.000
_cell.angle_alpha   90.00
_cell.angle_beta   90.00
_cell.angle_gamma   90.00
#
_symmetry.space_group_name_H-M   'P 1'
#
loop_
_entity.id
_entity.type
_entity.pdbx_description
1 polymer ?
#
loop_
_entity_poly.entity_id
_entity_poly.type
_entity_poly.pdbx_seq_one_letter_code
_entity_poly.pdbx_strand_id
1 'polypeptide(L)'
;MCIRDSFLPEGGYVVAVTDEEALKLAREKTGNPNLKMTDLRQDEDCLDTWFSSWLWPISLFDGINNPGNEEINYYYPTSDLVTGPDIIFFWVARMIMAGYEYEGKMPFKNVYFTGIVRDKLGRKMSKSLGNSPDPLELIEKYGADGVRMGMMLSAPAGNDILFDDALCEQGRNFCNKIWNAFRLVKGWENGMGTIDIPADAHLAVQWFDQRLDAAAVEVADLFSKYRLSEALMLIYKPVSYTHLRAHETELH
;
A
#
# COMPACT_ATOMS: atom_id res chain seq x y z
N MET A 1 -20.52 10.58 -5.89
CA MET A 1 -20.42 11.93 -6.44
C MET A 1 -21.61 12.12 -7.34
N CYS A 2 -22.55 13.01 -6.95
CA CYS A 2 -23.76 13.25 -7.76
C CYS A 2 -23.40 14.00 -9.03
N ILE A 3 -24.08 13.68 -10.12
CA ILE A 3 -23.98 14.45 -11.36
C ILE A 3 -24.64 15.80 -11.13
N ARG A 4 -23.97 16.88 -11.55
CA ARG A 4 -24.45 18.24 -11.45
C ARG A 4 -24.93 18.80 -12.79
N ASP A 5 -25.38 17.89 -13.65
CA ASP A 5 -25.97 18.24 -14.93
C ASP A 5 -27.41 18.71 -14.73
N SER A 6 -27.75 19.81 -15.36
CA SER A 6 -29.12 20.35 -15.39
C SER A 6 -29.62 20.35 -16.84
N PHE A 7 -30.65 19.53 -17.09
CA PHE A 7 -31.27 19.42 -18.40
C PHE A 7 -32.13 20.64 -18.73
N LEU A 8 -32.02 21.08 -19.96
CA LEU A 8 -32.75 22.23 -20.50
C LEU A 8 -34.09 21.79 -21.07
N PRO A 9 -35.13 22.63 -21.04
CA PRO A 9 -36.47 22.30 -21.60
C PRO A 9 -36.45 21.96 -23.10
N GLU A 10 -35.57 22.62 -23.84
CA GLU A 10 -35.46 22.44 -25.32
C GLU A 10 -34.43 21.36 -25.70
N GLY A 11 -33.92 20.64 -24.72
CA GLY A 11 -32.88 19.62 -24.91
C GLY A 11 -31.44 20.15 -24.69
N GLY A 12 -30.57 19.21 -24.32
CA GLY A 12 -29.21 19.54 -23.88
C GLY A 12 -29.13 19.77 -22.37
N TYR A 13 -27.93 20.07 -21.87
CA TYR A 13 -27.66 20.24 -20.44
C TYR A 13 -26.61 21.33 -20.21
N VAL A 14 -26.54 21.81 -19.00
CA VAL A 14 -25.46 22.62 -18.46
C VAL A 14 -24.91 21.98 -17.22
N VAL A 15 -23.62 22.20 -16.93
CA VAL A 15 -22.93 21.65 -15.75
C VAL A 15 -22.51 22.80 -14.86
N ALA A 16 -22.91 22.78 -13.60
CA ALA A 16 -22.56 23.83 -12.65
C ALA A 16 -22.48 23.27 -11.23
N VAL A 17 -21.76 23.97 -10.36
CA VAL A 17 -21.61 23.60 -8.95
C VAL A 17 -22.81 24.06 -8.12
N THR A 18 -23.44 25.17 -8.49
CA THR A 18 -24.59 25.75 -7.78
C THR A 18 -25.78 25.94 -8.73
N ASP A 19 -26.98 26.00 -8.15
CA ASP A 19 -28.21 26.21 -8.90
C ASP A 19 -28.25 27.59 -9.59
N GLU A 20 -27.68 28.63 -8.95
CA GLU A 20 -27.59 29.95 -9.54
C GLU A 20 -26.69 29.97 -10.79
N GLU A 21 -25.56 29.29 -10.72
CA GLU A 21 -24.64 29.14 -11.84
C GLU A 21 -25.29 28.32 -12.96
N ALA A 22 -25.96 27.22 -12.63
CA ALA A 22 -26.71 26.42 -13.60
C ALA A 22 -27.74 27.26 -14.33
N LEU A 23 -28.50 28.06 -13.63
CA LEU A 23 -29.50 28.93 -14.22
C LEU A 23 -28.88 30.01 -15.11
N LYS A 24 -27.74 30.58 -14.71
CA LYS A 24 -27.01 31.55 -15.53
C LYS A 24 -26.53 30.91 -16.83
N LEU A 25 -25.84 29.79 -16.76
CA LEU A 25 -25.36 29.05 -17.93
C LEU A 25 -26.51 28.59 -18.85
N ALA A 26 -27.64 28.17 -18.26
CA ALA A 26 -28.83 27.80 -19.02
C ALA A 26 -29.42 28.98 -19.80
N ARG A 27 -29.52 30.14 -19.18
CA ARG A 27 -30.00 31.36 -19.86
C ARG A 27 -29.07 31.79 -20.98
N GLU A 28 -27.77 31.74 -20.78
CA GLU A 28 -26.76 32.04 -21.79
C GLU A 28 -26.84 31.06 -22.98
N LYS A 29 -26.99 29.74 -22.68
CA LYS A 29 -27.02 28.71 -23.70
C LYS A 29 -28.29 28.71 -24.53
N THR A 30 -29.45 28.99 -23.91
CA THR A 30 -30.76 29.04 -24.59
C THR A 30 -31.08 30.40 -25.17
N GLY A 31 -30.38 31.48 -24.78
CA GLY A 31 -30.73 32.85 -25.12
C GLY A 31 -32.03 33.35 -24.45
N ASN A 32 -32.56 32.63 -23.47
CA ASN A 32 -33.81 32.94 -22.80
C ASN A 32 -33.57 33.52 -21.40
N PRO A 33 -33.64 34.84 -21.20
CA PRO A 33 -33.41 35.48 -19.91
C PRO A 33 -34.49 35.21 -18.87
N ASN A 34 -35.67 34.73 -19.29
CA ASN A 34 -36.83 34.48 -18.41
C ASN A 34 -36.85 33.05 -17.84
N LEU A 35 -35.86 32.23 -18.19
CA LEU A 35 -35.76 30.87 -17.69
C LEU A 35 -35.66 30.89 -16.17
N LYS A 36 -36.39 30.00 -15.50
CA LYS A 36 -36.41 29.83 -14.03
C LYS A 36 -35.76 28.51 -13.65
N MET A 37 -35.33 28.41 -12.40
CA MET A 37 -34.75 27.17 -11.87
C MET A 37 -35.72 25.99 -11.96
N THR A 38 -37.03 26.26 -11.82
CA THR A 38 -38.10 25.26 -11.98
C THR A 38 -38.21 24.66 -13.37
N ASP A 39 -37.63 25.30 -14.38
CA ASP A 39 -37.64 24.86 -15.76
C ASP A 39 -36.45 23.93 -16.06
N LEU A 40 -35.49 23.85 -15.14
CA LEU A 40 -34.34 22.95 -15.21
C LEU A 40 -34.61 21.68 -14.41
N ARG A 41 -34.13 20.54 -14.91
CA ARG A 41 -34.20 19.27 -14.20
C ARG A 41 -32.78 18.78 -13.95
N GLN A 42 -32.35 18.79 -12.70
CA GLN A 42 -31.05 18.19 -12.33
C GLN A 42 -31.11 16.69 -12.56
N ASP A 43 -30.01 16.12 -13.02
CA ASP A 43 -29.85 14.67 -13.15
C ASP A 43 -29.83 14.02 -11.76
N GLU A 44 -30.64 12.98 -11.60
CA GLU A 44 -30.76 12.23 -10.34
C GLU A 44 -29.69 11.14 -10.21
N ASP A 45 -28.99 10.83 -11.30
CA ASP A 45 -27.96 9.81 -11.33
C ASP A 45 -26.64 10.25 -10.67
N CYS A 46 -25.77 9.30 -10.46
CA CYS A 46 -24.41 9.52 -9.97
C CYS A 46 -23.40 9.20 -11.07
N LEU A 47 -22.28 9.90 -11.10
CA LEU A 47 -21.17 9.53 -11.95
C LEU A 47 -20.64 8.15 -11.58
N ASP A 48 -20.26 7.36 -12.59
CA ASP A 48 -19.58 6.11 -12.42
C ASP A 48 -18.31 6.29 -11.57
N THR A 49 -17.97 5.27 -10.81
CA THR A 49 -16.74 5.22 -9.98
C THR A 49 -15.46 5.53 -10.79
N TRP A 50 -15.48 5.38 -12.09
CA TRP A 50 -14.40 5.78 -12.99
C TRP A 50 -13.97 7.21 -12.77
N PHE A 51 -14.92 8.14 -12.71
CA PHE A 51 -14.64 9.56 -12.60
C PHE A 51 -13.91 9.95 -11.32
N SER A 52 -14.16 9.25 -10.24
CA SER A 52 -13.43 9.49 -8.98
C SER A 52 -12.12 8.70 -8.92
N SER A 53 -12.11 7.46 -9.39
CA SER A 53 -10.97 6.56 -9.22
C SER A 53 -9.81 6.85 -10.18
N TRP A 54 -10.08 7.23 -11.43
CA TRP A 54 -9.01 7.53 -12.39
C TRP A 54 -8.31 8.87 -12.13
N LEU A 55 -9.01 9.80 -11.48
CA LEU A 55 -8.46 11.12 -11.13
C LEU A 55 -7.66 11.12 -9.82
N TRP A 56 -7.62 10.01 -9.11
CA TRP A 56 -7.04 9.95 -7.78
C TRP A 56 -5.61 10.50 -7.68
N PRO A 57 -4.64 10.18 -8.55
CA PRO A 57 -3.30 10.75 -8.49
C PRO A 57 -3.26 12.26 -8.65
N ILE A 58 -4.26 12.86 -9.29
CA ILE A 58 -4.36 14.30 -9.55
C ILE A 58 -5.15 14.99 -8.43
N SER A 59 -6.31 14.42 -8.09
CA SER A 59 -7.23 15.03 -7.12
C SER A 59 -6.70 15.03 -5.68
N LEU A 60 -5.87 14.03 -5.33
CA LEU A 60 -5.29 13.91 -3.99
C LEU A 60 -4.40 15.11 -3.62
N PHE A 61 -3.76 15.72 -4.60
CA PHE A 61 -2.87 16.88 -4.44
C PHE A 61 -3.52 18.18 -4.93
N ASP A 62 -4.84 18.25 -4.89
CA ASP A 62 -5.64 19.40 -5.35
C ASP A 62 -5.29 19.88 -6.79
N GLY A 63 -4.80 18.95 -7.62
CA GLY A 63 -4.37 19.29 -8.98
C GLY A 63 -5.50 19.70 -9.92
N ILE A 64 -6.76 19.35 -9.59
CA ILE A 64 -7.93 19.71 -10.40
C ILE A 64 -8.33 21.17 -10.17
N ASN A 65 -8.47 21.61 -8.90
CA ASN A 65 -8.91 22.96 -8.57
C ASN A 65 -7.75 23.97 -8.59
N ASN A 66 -6.53 23.51 -8.31
CA ASN A 66 -5.32 24.34 -8.23
C ASN A 66 -4.18 23.70 -9.04
N PRO A 67 -4.31 23.68 -10.39
CA PRO A 67 -3.31 23.06 -11.27
C PRO A 67 -1.92 23.68 -11.09
N GLY A 68 -0.89 22.84 -11.06
CA GLY A 68 0.49 23.31 -10.96
C GLY A 68 0.90 23.80 -9.56
N ASN A 69 0.12 23.53 -8.51
CA ASN A 69 0.51 23.82 -7.14
C ASN A 69 1.77 23.04 -6.72
N GLU A 70 2.37 23.40 -5.59
CA GLU A 70 3.63 22.84 -5.12
C GLU A 70 3.53 21.32 -4.85
N GLU A 71 2.42 20.85 -4.28
CA GLU A 71 2.23 19.43 -3.96
C GLU A 71 2.11 18.58 -5.23
N ILE A 72 1.28 18.98 -6.22
CA ILE A 72 1.16 18.23 -7.47
C ILE A 72 2.48 18.20 -8.23
N ASN A 73 3.24 19.28 -8.23
CA ASN A 73 4.56 19.34 -8.88
C ASN A 73 5.58 18.43 -8.18
N TYR A 74 5.47 18.23 -6.87
CA TYR A 74 6.38 17.38 -6.12
C TYR A 74 6.00 15.89 -6.20
N TYR A 75 4.71 15.56 -6.01
CA TYR A 75 4.25 14.18 -5.87
C TYR A 75 3.81 13.52 -7.18
N TYR A 76 3.53 14.27 -8.22
CA TYR A 76 3.10 13.73 -9.50
C TYR A 76 4.22 13.82 -10.57
N PRO A 77 4.64 12.71 -11.22
CA PRO A 77 4.16 11.33 -11.06
C PRO A 77 4.49 10.74 -9.69
N THR A 78 3.58 9.95 -9.11
CA THR A 78 3.85 9.23 -7.87
C THR A 78 4.91 8.14 -8.10
N SER A 79 5.60 7.70 -7.04
CA SER A 79 6.68 6.72 -7.19
C SER A 79 6.13 5.34 -7.51
N ASP A 80 5.22 4.84 -6.68
CA ASP A 80 4.73 3.46 -6.76
C ASP A 80 3.21 3.42 -6.60
N LEU A 81 2.54 2.69 -7.50
CA LEU A 81 1.16 2.26 -7.33
C LEU A 81 1.15 0.79 -6.88
N VAL A 82 0.54 0.52 -5.75
CA VAL A 82 0.38 -0.85 -5.22
C VAL A 82 -1.07 -1.27 -5.39
N THR A 83 -1.32 -2.36 -6.12
CA THR A 83 -2.68 -2.83 -6.42
C THR A 83 -2.72 -4.33 -6.73
N GLY A 84 -3.93 -4.91 -6.78
CA GLY A 84 -4.13 -6.26 -7.28
C GLY A 84 -4.13 -6.32 -8.83
N PRO A 85 -3.70 -7.43 -9.42
CA PRO A 85 -3.66 -7.59 -10.88
C PRO A 85 -5.04 -7.58 -11.52
N ASP A 86 -6.10 -7.91 -10.77
CA ASP A 86 -7.48 -8.00 -11.24
C ASP A 86 -8.02 -6.68 -11.79
N ILE A 87 -7.49 -5.55 -11.30
CA ILE A 87 -7.97 -4.22 -11.65
C ILE A 87 -7.00 -3.43 -12.54
N ILE A 88 -6.11 -4.12 -13.27
CA ILE A 88 -5.23 -3.47 -14.26
C ILE A 88 -6.04 -2.63 -15.24
N PHE A 89 -7.06 -3.22 -15.89
CA PHE A 89 -7.89 -2.50 -16.85
C PHE A 89 -8.94 -1.60 -16.19
N PHE A 90 -9.44 -2.01 -15.03
CA PHE A 90 -10.51 -1.28 -14.35
C PHE A 90 -10.01 -0.07 -13.56
N TRP A 91 -8.72 0.03 -13.28
CA TRP A 91 -8.17 1.13 -12.50
C TRP A 91 -6.84 1.66 -13.03
N VAL A 92 -5.82 0.81 -13.18
CA VAL A 92 -4.45 1.23 -13.57
C VAL A 92 -4.47 1.89 -14.96
N ALA A 93 -5.03 1.20 -15.95
CA ALA A 93 -5.12 1.73 -17.31
C ALA A 93 -5.92 3.03 -17.38
N ARG A 94 -6.98 3.15 -16.58
CA ARG A 94 -7.82 4.35 -16.53
C ARG A 94 -7.06 5.55 -15.96
N MET A 95 -6.29 5.37 -14.89
CA MET A 95 -5.42 6.41 -14.35
C MET A 95 -4.37 6.85 -15.36
N ILE A 96 -3.80 5.92 -16.13
CA ILE A 96 -2.84 6.24 -17.20
C ILE A 96 -3.51 7.09 -18.26
N MET A 97 -4.71 6.74 -18.70
CA MET A 97 -5.47 7.53 -19.70
C MET A 97 -5.73 8.94 -19.18
N ALA A 98 -6.25 9.07 -17.95
CA ALA A 98 -6.49 10.39 -17.35
C ALA A 98 -5.20 11.21 -17.17
N GLY A 99 -4.11 10.55 -16.76
CA GLY A 99 -2.81 11.20 -16.61
C GLY A 99 -2.28 11.81 -17.90
N TYR A 100 -2.36 11.07 -19.00
CA TYR A 100 -1.95 11.62 -20.30
C TYR A 100 -2.91 12.67 -20.84
N GLU A 101 -4.22 12.52 -20.62
CA GLU A 101 -5.23 13.47 -21.10
C GLU A 101 -5.14 14.82 -20.35
N TYR A 102 -5.00 14.81 -19.03
CA TYR A 102 -5.10 16.01 -18.20
C TYR A 102 -3.74 16.60 -17.81
N GLU A 103 -2.73 15.75 -17.58
CA GLU A 103 -1.40 16.18 -17.12
C GLU A 103 -0.31 16.02 -18.19
N GLY A 104 -0.62 15.37 -19.31
CA GLY A 104 0.34 15.12 -20.39
C GLY A 104 1.47 14.14 -20.04
N LYS A 105 1.39 13.44 -18.92
CA LYS A 105 2.44 12.53 -18.43
C LYS A 105 1.84 11.37 -17.62
N MET A 106 2.66 10.32 -17.40
CA MET A 106 2.24 9.16 -16.63
C MET A 106 1.91 9.52 -15.17
N PRO A 107 0.92 8.87 -14.54
CA PRO A 107 0.54 9.17 -13.16
C PRO A 107 1.45 8.55 -12.10
N PHE A 108 2.21 7.50 -12.41
CA PHE A 108 3.12 6.78 -11.50
C PHE A 108 4.26 6.15 -12.29
N LYS A 109 5.41 5.97 -11.61
CA LYS A 109 6.63 5.41 -12.23
C LYS A 109 6.59 3.88 -12.29
N ASN A 110 6.11 3.25 -11.22
CA ASN A 110 6.06 1.81 -11.05
C ASN A 110 4.66 1.35 -10.66
N VAL A 111 4.32 0.11 -11.03
CA VAL A 111 3.12 -0.59 -10.56
C VAL A 111 3.54 -1.90 -9.93
N TYR A 112 3.27 -2.06 -8.64
CA TYR A 112 3.51 -3.29 -7.91
C TYR A 112 2.21 -4.07 -7.73
N PHE A 113 2.16 -5.27 -8.29
CA PHE A 113 0.99 -6.14 -8.16
C PHE A 113 1.14 -7.08 -6.97
N THR A 114 0.22 -6.95 -6.00
CA THR A 114 0.14 -7.83 -4.84
C THR A 114 -0.65 -9.10 -5.17
N GLY A 115 -0.34 -10.19 -4.47
CA GLY A 115 -1.22 -11.35 -4.47
C GLY A 115 -2.57 -11.06 -3.79
N ILE A 116 -3.60 -11.80 -4.20
CA ILE A 116 -4.92 -11.76 -3.56
C ILE A 116 -4.95 -12.79 -2.43
N VAL A 117 -5.47 -12.39 -1.28
CA VAL A 117 -5.57 -13.29 -0.13
C VAL A 117 -6.74 -14.25 -0.32
N ARG A 118 -6.45 -15.54 -0.21
CA ARG A 118 -7.42 -16.64 -0.30
C ARG A 118 -7.39 -17.48 0.99
N ASP A 119 -8.44 -18.23 1.23
CA ASP A 119 -8.45 -19.19 2.34
C ASP A 119 -7.50 -20.39 2.08
N LYS A 120 -7.34 -21.24 3.08
CA LYS A 120 -6.48 -22.45 2.99
C LYS A 120 -6.83 -23.40 1.84
N LEU A 121 -8.05 -23.32 1.32
CA LEU A 121 -8.54 -24.11 0.18
C LEU A 121 -8.41 -23.39 -1.16
N GLY A 122 -7.80 -22.21 -1.18
CA GLY A 122 -7.64 -21.39 -2.39
C GLY A 122 -8.91 -20.65 -2.82
N ARG A 123 -9.97 -20.63 -2.00
CA ARG A 123 -11.22 -19.95 -2.33
C ARG A 123 -11.12 -18.46 -2.02
N LYS A 124 -11.82 -17.65 -2.81
CA LYS A 124 -11.92 -16.22 -2.54
C LYS A 124 -12.55 -15.98 -1.17
N MET A 125 -11.94 -15.11 -0.38
CA MET A 125 -12.49 -14.70 0.91
C MET A 125 -13.75 -13.85 0.72
N SER A 126 -14.79 -14.15 1.50
CA SER A 126 -16.02 -13.36 1.53
C SER A 126 -16.68 -13.43 2.91
N LYS A 127 -17.35 -12.35 3.28
CA LYS A 127 -18.12 -12.31 4.54
C LYS A 127 -19.25 -13.34 4.55
N SER A 128 -19.88 -13.59 3.41
CA SER A 128 -20.98 -14.55 3.27
C SER A 128 -20.53 -16.01 3.46
N LEU A 129 -19.28 -16.32 3.16
CA LEU A 129 -18.71 -17.66 3.38
C LEU A 129 -18.11 -17.83 4.77
N GLY A 130 -17.98 -16.77 5.57
CA GLY A 130 -17.36 -16.80 6.88
C GLY A 130 -15.87 -17.20 6.88
N ASN A 131 -15.20 -17.13 5.73
CA ASN A 131 -13.81 -17.53 5.56
C ASN A 131 -12.84 -16.32 5.50
N SER A 132 -13.32 -15.14 5.86
CA SER A 132 -12.51 -13.92 5.94
C SER A 132 -12.30 -13.57 7.41
N PRO A 133 -11.12 -13.82 7.99
CA PRO A 133 -10.84 -13.44 9.37
C PRO A 133 -10.87 -11.91 9.53
N ASP A 134 -11.25 -11.44 10.70
CA ASP A 134 -11.17 -10.01 11.01
C ASP A 134 -9.71 -9.62 11.25
N PRO A 135 -9.16 -8.66 10.49
CA PRO A 135 -7.79 -8.20 10.69
C PRO A 135 -7.51 -7.64 12.09
N LEU A 136 -8.51 -7.04 12.74
CA LEU A 136 -8.35 -6.49 14.08
C LEU A 136 -8.21 -7.61 15.12
N GLU A 137 -8.98 -8.68 15.02
CA GLU A 137 -8.84 -9.86 15.87
C GLU A 137 -7.46 -10.53 15.69
N LEU A 138 -6.96 -10.59 14.45
CA LEU A 138 -5.61 -11.10 14.18
C LEU A 138 -4.54 -10.22 14.81
N ILE A 139 -4.68 -8.90 14.72
CA ILE A 139 -3.75 -7.94 15.32
C ILE A 139 -3.77 -8.04 16.86
N GLU A 140 -4.94 -8.18 17.47
CA GLU A 140 -5.07 -8.38 18.90
C GLU A 140 -4.38 -9.67 19.37
N LYS A 141 -4.54 -10.75 18.62
CA LYS A 141 -4.00 -12.07 18.95
C LYS A 141 -2.49 -12.20 18.69
N TYR A 142 -2.01 -11.67 17.58
CA TYR A 142 -0.63 -11.90 17.10
C TYR A 142 0.25 -10.65 17.10
N GLY A 143 -0.31 -9.47 17.36
CA GLY A 143 0.35 -8.19 17.18
C GLY A 143 0.40 -7.74 15.70
N ALA A 144 0.43 -6.44 15.47
CA ALA A 144 0.45 -5.88 14.12
C ALA A 144 1.68 -6.35 13.31
N ASP A 145 2.85 -6.34 13.92
CA ASP A 145 4.08 -6.79 13.27
C ASP A 145 4.08 -8.29 12.97
N GLY A 146 3.47 -9.11 13.85
CA GLY A 146 3.31 -10.54 13.62
C GLY A 146 2.44 -10.82 12.39
N VAL A 147 1.31 -10.13 12.26
CA VAL A 147 0.42 -10.24 11.09
C VAL A 147 1.12 -9.76 9.81
N ARG A 148 1.74 -8.59 9.84
CA ARG A 148 2.46 -8.03 8.69
C ARG A 148 3.60 -8.93 8.22
N MET A 149 4.42 -9.41 9.16
CA MET A 149 5.54 -10.30 8.85
C MET A 149 5.06 -11.62 8.26
N GLY A 150 4.03 -12.23 8.85
CA GLY A 150 3.43 -13.47 8.37
C GLY A 150 2.88 -13.34 6.95
N MET A 151 2.14 -12.27 6.69
CA MET A 151 1.61 -11.97 5.36
C MET A 151 2.72 -11.78 4.32
N MET A 152 3.73 -10.96 4.64
CA MET A 152 4.81 -10.65 3.69
C MET A 152 5.71 -11.85 3.40
N LEU A 153 5.95 -12.73 4.36
CA LEU A 153 6.71 -13.97 4.10
C LEU A 153 6.01 -14.91 3.12
N SER A 154 4.68 -14.83 3.06
CA SER A 154 3.83 -15.71 2.23
C SER A 154 3.43 -15.09 0.90
N ALA A 155 3.81 -13.86 0.64
CA ALA A 155 3.38 -13.06 -0.50
C ALA A 155 4.46 -12.96 -1.59
N PRO A 156 4.73 -14.02 -2.36
CA PRO A 156 5.57 -13.90 -3.55
C PRO A 156 4.87 -12.98 -4.55
N ALA A 157 5.64 -12.10 -5.20
CA ALA A 157 5.11 -11.16 -6.18
C ALA A 157 4.28 -11.88 -7.25
N GLY A 158 3.05 -11.40 -7.48
CA GLY A 158 2.18 -11.88 -8.55
C GLY A 158 1.40 -13.18 -8.30
N ASN A 159 1.56 -13.82 -7.13
CA ASN A 159 0.80 -15.03 -6.78
C ASN A 159 -0.18 -14.78 -5.63
N ASP A 160 -1.28 -15.53 -5.63
CA ASP A 160 -2.24 -15.50 -4.54
C ASP A 160 -1.64 -16.01 -3.23
N ILE A 161 -2.09 -15.42 -2.13
CA ILE A 161 -1.63 -15.75 -0.78
C ILE A 161 -2.64 -16.70 -0.15
N LEU A 162 -2.24 -17.91 0.16
CA LEU A 162 -3.06 -18.83 0.96
C LEU A 162 -2.89 -18.46 2.43
N PHE A 163 -3.92 -17.84 3.01
CA PHE A 163 -3.88 -17.38 4.39
C PHE A 163 -3.99 -18.54 5.38
N ASP A 164 -3.06 -18.56 6.32
CA ASP A 164 -3.07 -19.42 7.49
C ASP A 164 -2.66 -18.63 8.74
N ASP A 165 -3.40 -18.75 9.82
CA ASP A 165 -3.08 -18.13 11.13
C ASP A 165 -1.68 -18.49 11.63
N ALA A 166 -1.18 -19.68 11.29
CA ALA A 166 0.17 -20.11 11.62
C ALA A 166 1.26 -19.16 11.09
N LEU A 167 0.98 -18.47 9.98
CA LEU A 167 1.90 -17.47 9.43
C LEU A 167 2.01 -16.24 10.33
N CYS A 168 0.89 -15.80 10.90
CA CYS A 168 0.87 -14.69 11.86
C CYS A 168 1.60 -15.07 13.15
N GLU A 169 1.42 -16.32 13.62
CA GLU A 169 2.13 -16.84 14.79
C GLU A 169 3.64 -16.91 14.55
N GLN A 170 4.07 -17.39 13.37
CA GLN A 170 5.47 -17.40 12.96
C GLN A 170 6.06 -15.98 12.95
N GLY A 171 5.33 -15.01 12.39
CA GLY A 171 5.73 -13.61 12.40
C GLY A 171 5.88 -13.06 13.81
N ARG A 172 4.91 -13.30 14.71
CA ARG A 172 4.98 -12.90 16.12
C ARG A 172 6.21 -13.50 16.82
N ASN A 173 6.43 -14.78 16.63
CA ASN A 173 7.56 -15.47 17.27
C ASN A 173 8.91 -14.92 16.80
N PHE A 174 9.01 -14.57 15.52
CA PHE A 174 10.19 -13.92 14.97
C PHE A 174 10.42 -12.52 15.56
N CYS A 175 9.38 -11.68 15.61
CA CYS A 175 9.48 -10.33 16.21
C CYS A 175 9.85 -10.42 17.70
N ASN A 176 9.29 -11.37 18.43
CA ASN A 176 9.64 -11.61 19.83
C ASN A 176 11.11 -12.02 20.01
N LYS A 177 11.67 -12.84 19.12
CA LYS A 177 13.10 -13.21 19.16
C LYS A 177 14.00 -11.96 19.01
N ILE A 178 13.73 -11.13 18.02
CA ILE A 178 14.48 -9.88 17.82
C ILE A 178 14.35 -8.99 19.05
N TRP A 179 13.15 -8.81 19.56
CA TRP A 179 12.91 -7.97 20.74
C TRP A 179 13.63 -8.49 21.98
N ASN A 180 13.62 -9.78 22.23
CA ASN A 180 14.30 -10.38 23.36
C ASN A 180 15.82 -10.30 23.24
N ALA A 181 16.36 -10.49 22.02
CA ALA A 181 17.80 -10.28 21.77
C ALA A 181 18.20 -8.83 21.98
N PHE A 182 17.40 -7.88 21.49
CA PHE A 182 17.64 -6.45 21.74
C PHE A 182 17.63 -6.12 23.24
N ARG A 183 16.64 -6.62 23.99
CA ARG A 183 16.57 -6.39 25.44
C ARG A 183 17.77 -6.98 26.18
N LEU A 184 18.26 -8.13 25.75
CA LEU A 184 19.44 -8.77 26.34
C LEU A 184 20.68 -7.90 26.16
N VAL A 185 20.95 -7.47 24.92
CA VAL A 185 22.07 -6.58 24.59
C VAL A 185 21.96 -5.26 25.35
N LYS A 186 20.78 -4.66 25.37
CA LYS A 186 20.51 -3.41 26.09
C LYS A 186 20.70 -3.55 27.60
N GLY A 187 20.42 -4.73 28.16
CA GLY A 187 20.69 -5.02 29.58
C GLY A 187 22.17 -5.07 29.91
N TRP A 188 23.01 -5.50 29.00
CA TRP A 188 24.45 -5.53 29.18
C TRP A 188 25.12 -4.15 29.09
N GLU A 189 24.57 -3.20 28.36
CA GLU A 189 25.11 -1.87 28.13
C GLU A 189 25.52 -1.16 29.45
N ASN A 190 24.74 -1.31 30.51
CA ASN A 190 24.98 -0.66 31.80
C ASN A 190 26.09 -1.34 32.63
N GLY A 191 26.56 -2.53 32.25
CA GLY A 191 27.56 -3.31 32.94
C GLY A 191 28.90 -3.45 32.19
N MET A 192 28.97 -2.93 30.97
CA MET A 192 30.16 -3.05 30.13
C MET A 192 31.15 -2.01 30.52
N GLY A 193 32.22 -2.45 31.23
CA GLY A 193 33.49 -1.71 31.30
C GLY A 193 34.27 -1.88 30.00
N THR A 194 35.45 -1.26 29.91
CA THR A 194 36.45 -1.55 28.88
C THR A 194 36.96 -2.98 29.07
N ILE A 195 36.36 -3.93 28.34
CA ILE A 195 36.81 -5.33 28.29
C ILE A 195 37.60 -5.49 27.01
N ASP A 196 38.85 -5.93 27.10
CA ASP A 196 39.61 -6.32 25.92
C ASP A 196 38.99 -7.53 25.29
N ILE A 197 38.69 -7.42 24.00
CA ILE A 197 38.10 -8.54 23.21
C ILE A 197 39.19 -9.64 23.11
N PRO A 198 38.94 -10.88 23.54
CA PRO A 198 39.87 -11.98 23.38
C PRO A 198 40.30 -12.16 21.91
N ALA A 199 41.54 -12.51 21.67
CA ALA A 199 42.10 -12.60 20.31
C ALA A 199 41.35 -13.58 19.40
N ASP A 200 40.86 -14.66 19.95
CA ASP A 200 40.03 -15.67 19.25
C ASP A 200 38.61 -15.16 18.90
N ALA A 201 38.07 -14.23 19.71
CA ALA A 201 36.79 -13.62 19.43
C ALA A 201 36.79 -12.63 18.24
N HIS A 202 37.97 -12.07 17.92
CA HIS A 202 38.11 -11.14 16.79
C HIS A 202 37.71 -11.80 15.45
N LEU A 203 38.06 -13.07 15.26
CA LEU A 203 37.66 -13.80 14.05
C LEU A 203 36.15 -13.95 13.93
N ALA A 204 35.46 -14.23 15.03
CA ALA A 204 34.00 -14.36 15.06
C ALA A 204 33.32 -13.02 14.76
N VAL A 205 33.81 -11.92 15.33
CA VAL A 205 33.32 -10.57 15.07
C VAL A 205 33.51 -10.20 13.61
N GLN A 206 34.70 -10.38 13.05
CA GLN A 206 34.99 -10.07 11.65
C GLN A 206 34.12 -10.92 10.69
N TRP A 207 33.93 -12.20 11.00
CA TRP A 207 33.04 -13.05 10.22
C TRP A 207 31.59 -12.54 10.26
N PHE A 208 31.12 -12.13 11.44
CA PHE A 208 29.77 -11.60 11.59
C PHE A 208 29.58 -10.30 10.83
N ASP A 209 30.52 -9.34 10.94
CA ASP A 209 30.48 -8.07 10.23
C ASP A 209 30.42 -8.26 8.72
N GLN A 210 31.28 -9.14 8.17
CA GLN A 210 31.27 -9.46 6.74
C GLN A 210 29.93 -10.08 6.29
N ARG A 211 29.33 -10.93 7.13
CA ARG A 211 28.02 -11.54 6.84
C ARG A 211 26.90 -10.51 6.89
N LEU A 212 26.96 -9.59 7.84
CA LEU A 212 26.00 -8.50 7.98
C LEU A 212 26.06 -7.55 6.78
N ASP A 213 27.26 -7.14 6.39
CA ASP A 213 27.47 -6.27 5.22
C ASP A 213 26.97 -6.92 3.93
N ALA A 214 27.32 -8.19 3.71
CA ALA A 214 26.83 -8.94 2.56
C ALA A 214 25.30 -9.05 2.55
N ALA A 215 24.69 -9.33 3.69
CA ALA A 215 23.24 -9.41 3.81
C ALA A 215 22.57 -8.04 3.56
N ALA A 216 23.16 -6.95 4.05
CA ALA A 216 22.64 -5.60 3.83
C ALA A 216 22.63 -5.22 2.33
N VAL A 217 23.71 -5.55 1.61
CA VAL A 217 23.79 -5.35 0.15
C VAL A 217 22.74 -6.16 -0.59
N GLU A 218 22.60 -7.45 -0.24
CA GLU A 218 21.62 -8.34 -0.88
C GLU A 218 20.17 -7.90 -0.58
N VAL A 219 19.87 -7.48 0.65
CA VAL A 219 18.56 -6.91 1.03
C VAL A 219 18.27 -5.67 0.19
N ALA A 220 19.22 -4.75 0.05
CA ALA A 220 19.04 -3.55 -0.76
C ALA A 220 18.76 -3.88 -2.24
N ASP A 221 19.45 -4.85 -2.80
CA ASP A 221 19.21 -5.33 -4.17
C ASP A 221 17.81 -5.95 -4.32
N LEU A 222 17.39 -6.80 -3.37
CA LEU A 222 16.06 -7.40 -3.38
C LEU A 222 14.95 -6.35 -3.27
N PHE A 223 15.13 -5.33 -2.41
CA PHE A 223 14.19 -4.21 -2.31
C PHE A 223 14.11 -3.41 -3.61
N SER A 224 15.24 -3.14 -4.26
CA SER A 224 15.25 -2.42 -5.55
C SER A 224 14.49 -3.15 -6.65
N LYS A 225 14.36 -4.47 -6.52
CA LYS A 225 13.63 -5.37 -7.43
C LYS A 225 12.21 -5.72 -6.96
N TYR A 226 11.74 -5.10 -5.88
CA TYR A 226 10.43 -5.39 -5.25
C TYR A 226 10.25 -6.85 -4.79
N ARG A 227 11.36 -7.58 -4.53
CA ARG A 227 11.34 -8.96 -4.05
C ARG A 227 11.26 -9.01 -2.51
N LEU A 228 10.19 -8.45 -1.97
CA LEU A 228 10.05 -8.17 -0.52
C LEU A 228 10.04 -9.43 0.34
N SER A 229 9.35 -10.48 -0.10
CA SER A 229 9.29 -11.76 0.63
C SER A 229 10.67 -12.41 0.74
N GLU A 230 11.48 -12.31 -0.30
CA GLU A 230 12.83 -12.86 -0.32
C GLU A 230 13.77 -12.04 0.56
N ALA A 231 13.64 -10.72 0.55
CA ALA A 231 14.38 -9.84 1.46
C ALA A 231 14.08 -10.17 2.92
N LEU A 232 12.80 -10.37 3.27
CA LEU A 232 12.41 -10.79 4.60
C LEU A 232 12.93 -12.19 4.96
N MET A 233 12.91 -13.13 4.02
CA MET A 233 13.43 -14.48 4.24
C MET A 233 14.95 -14.48 4.43
N LEU A 234 15.66 -13.58 3.73
CA LEU A 234 17.10 -13.39 3.91
C LEU A 234 17.44 -12.91 5.33
N ILE A 235 16.61 -12.06 5.92
CA ILE A 235 16.76 -11.60 7.31
C ILE A 235 16.30 -12.69 8.29
N TYR A 236 15.20 -13.38 7.97
CA TYR A 236 14.62 -14.39 8.86
C TYR A 236 15.57 -15.57 9.12
N LYS A 237 16.24 -16.08 8.09
CA LYS A 237 17.10 -17.26 8.20
C LYS A 237 18.29 -17.06 9.17
N PRO A 238 19.14 -16.03 9.02
CA PRO A 238 20.24 -15.80 9.95
C PRO A 238 19.77 -15.62 11.39
N VAL A 239 18.76 -14.80 11.61
CA VAL A 239 18.22 -14.53 12.95
C VAL A 239 17.64 -15.82 13.59
N SER A 240 16.94 -16.65 12.82
CA SER A 240 16.26 -17.82 13.37
C SER A 240 17.14 -19.06 13.49
N TYR A 241 18.14 -19.23 12.59
CA TYR A 241 18.89 -20.49 12.49
C TYR A 241 20.37 -20.34 12.87
N THR A 242 20.98 -19.17 12.68
CA THR A 242 22.43 -19.00 12.86
C THR A 242 22.77 -18.34 14.18
N HIS A 243 22.03 -17.31 14.60
CA HIS A 243 22.46 -16.48 15.75
C HIS A 243 21.72 -16.78 17.05
N LEU A 244 20.47 -17.22 17.01
CA LEU A 244 19.69 -17.44 18.23
C LEU A 244 19.61 -18.94 18.64
N ARG A 245 19.87 -19.86 17.71
CA ARG A 245 19.89 -21.31 18.02
C ARG A 245 21.20 -21.79 18.63
N ALA A 246 22.29 -21.11 18.38
CA ALA A 246 23.59 -21.45 18.99
C ALA A 246 23.56 -21.27 20.51
N HIS A 247 22.72 -20.37 21.04
CA HIS A 247 22.57 -20.19 22.48
C HIS A 247 21.55 -21.15 23.15
N GLU A 248 20.66 -21.79 22.37
CA GLU A 248 19.70 -22.77 22.93
C GLU A 248 20.32 -24.16 23.11
N THR A 249 21.44 -24.46 22.47
CA THR A 249 22.09 -25.80 22.52
C THR A 249 23.15 -25.93 23.60
N GLU A 250 23.58 -24.84 24.23
CA GLU A 250 24.54 -24.88 25.35
C GLU A 250 23.91 -24.92 26.75
N LEU A 251 22.57 -24.91 26.85
CA LEU A 251 21.83 -24.97 28.12
C LEU A 251 21.20 -26.33 28.41
N HIS A 252 21.58 -27.36 27.72
CA HIS A 252 21.25 -28.77 27.96
C HIS A 252 22.54 -29.63 28.05
#